data_f3eff7c036f9249779ef6a75849441da
#
_entry.id   f3eff7c036f9249779ef6a75849441da
#
_cell.length_a   1.000
_cell.length_b   1.000
_cell.length_c   1.000
_cell.angle_alpha   90.00
_cell.angle_beta   90.00
_cell.angle_gamma   90.00
#
_symmetry.space_group_name_H-M   'P 1'
#
loop_
_entity.id
_entity.type
_entity.pdbx_description
1 polymer ?
#
loop_
_entity_poly.entity_id
_entity_poly.type
_entity_poly.pdbx_seq_one_letter_code
_entity_poly.pdbx_strand_id
1 'polypeptide(L)'
;MTLLVALSAFARDHSALNGAWTLVPAKSDFAGQRVVQTGTVTIDERQGNVTVSRSFQYEGATETYFYSDITDSQNNATIHSGKDLKSKTRWDHNVLRVTTTQSGATTVEDYTLAPDGTMMVSVVRPEHKPITLVFQRQ
;
A
#
# COMPACT_ATOMS: atom_id res chain seq x y z
N MET A 1 3.21 45.84 18.84
CA MET A 1 4.00 45.06 17.89
C MET A 1 3.57 43.60 18.07
N THR A 2 2.66 43.16 17.23
CA THR A 2 2.07 41.83 17.31
C THR A 2 2.91 40.92 16.41
N LEU A 3 3.63 39.97 17.02
CA LEU A 3 4.39 38.96 16.29
C LEU A 3 3.37 37.94 15.73
N LEU A 4 3.07 38.04 14.44
CA LEU A 4 2.34 37.00 13.74
C LEU A 4 3.30 35.84 13.54
N VAL A 5 3.23 34.82 14.41
CA VAL A 5 3.84 33.53 14.15
C VAL A 5 2.97 32.86 13.10
N ALA A 6 3.39 32.95 11.85
CA ALA A 6 2.83 32.14 10.80
C ALA A 6 3.18 30.67 11.14
N LEU A 7 2.25 29.95 11.73
CA LEU A 7 2.29 28.50 11.74
C LEU A 7 2.13 28.05 10.29
N SER A 8 3.27 27.91 9.58
CA SER A 8 3.29 27.15 8.34
C SER A 8 2.89 25.72 8.70
N ALA A 9 1.66 25.34 8.38
CA ALA A 9 1.24 23.96 8.37
C ALA A 9 2.13 23.26 7.32
N PHE A 10 3.20 22.61 7.78
CA PHE A 10 3.95 21.71 6.92
C PHE A 10 3.00 20.59 6.52
N ALA A 11 2.59 20.57 5.24
CA ALA A 11 1.98 19.40 4.67
C ALA A 11 2.94 18.24 4.96
N ARG A 12 2.44 17.17 5.62
CA ARG A 12 3.26 15.99 5.88
C ARG A 12 3.79 15.49 4.56
N ASP A 13 5.10 15.35 4.48
CA ASP A 13 5.74 14.74 3.33
C ASP A 13 5.56 13.22 3.42
N HIS A 14 4.70 12.67 2.54
CA HIS A 14 4.45 11.24 2.42
C HIS A 14 5.28 10.59 1.31
N SER A 15 6.35 11.24 0.87
CA SER A 15 7.19 10.77 -0.24
C SER A 15 8.13 9.62 0.13
N ALA A 16 8.25 9.28 1.41
CA ALA A 16 9.22 8.29 1.88
C ALA A 16 9.03 6.89 1.26
N LEU A 17 7.80 6.54 0.88
CA LEU A 17 7.49 5.27 0.23
C LEU A 17 7.58 5.34 -1.30
N ASN A 18 7.79 6.52 -1.89
CA ASN A 18 7.87 6.66 -3.34
C ASN A 18 9.02 5.86 -3.90
N GLY A 19 8.78 5.21 -5.01
CA GLY A 19 9.76 4.43 -5.74
C GLY A 19 9.28 3.03 -6.10
N ALA A 20 10.22 2.24 -6.56
CA ALA A 20 9.98 0.86 -6.95
C ALA A 20 10.57 -0.08 -5.88
N TRP A 21 9.82 -1.12 -5.55
CA TRP A 21 10.13 -2.05 -4.48
C TRP A 21 10.04 -3.48 -4.98
N THR A 22 10.97 -4.33 -4.54
CA THR A 22 11.00 -5.75 -4.88
C THR A 22 10.75 -6.59 -3.64
N LEU A 23 9.84 -7.55 -3.74
CA LEU A 23 9.55 -8.50 -2.66
C LEU A 23 10.79 -9.31 -2.29
N VAL A 24 10.99 -9.48 -0.99
CA VAL A 24 12.00 -10.39 -0.42
C VAL A 24 11.25 -11.55 0.25
N PRO A 25 10.96 -12.65 -0.46
CA PRO A 25 10.16 -13.75 0.08
C PRO A 25 10.77 -14.37 1.34
N ALA A 26 12.08 -14.46 1.41
CA ALA A 26 12.78 -15.03 2.56
C ALA A 26 12.59 -14.24 3.87
N LYS A 27 12.23 -12.96 3.78
CA LYS A 27 11.95 -12.10 4.93
C LYS A 27 10.46 -11.91 5.18
N SER A 28 9.62 -12.46 4.30
CA SER A 28 8.17 -12.33 4.38
C SER A 28 7.56 -13.50 5.14
N ASP A 29 6.41 -13.25 5.79
CA ASP A 29 5.63 -14.27 6.48
C ASP A 29 4.27 -14.40 5.79
N PHE A 30 4.05 -15.51 5.12
CA PHE A 30 2.80 -15.79 4.40
C PHE A 30 1.74 -16.47 5.27
N ALA A 31 2.06 -16.75 6.55
CA ALA A 31 1.12 -17.30 7.53
C ALA A 31 0.42 -18.60 7.05
N GLY A 32 1.14 -19.46 6.34
CA GLY A 32 0.59 -20.69 5.78
C GLY A 32 -0.36 -20.49 4.59
N GLN A 33 -0.50 -19.27 4.10
CA GLN A 33 -1.32 -18.94 2.95
C GLN A 33 -0.51 -19.04 1.66
N ARG A 34 -1.14 -18.72 0.53
CA ARG A 34 -0.51 -18.79 -0.79
C ARG A 34 0.75 -17.93 -0.87
N VAL A 35 1.86 -18.54 -1.24
CA VAL A 35 3.17 -17.87 -1.30
C VAL A 35 3.29 -17.06 -2.57
N VAL A 36 3.72 -15.80 -2.43
CA VAL A 36 4.13 -14.96 -3.54
C VAL A 36 5.59 -15.28 -3.87
N GLN A 37 5.85 -15.75 -5.08
CA GLN A 37 7.20 -16.13 -5.49
C GLN A 37 8.06 -14.92 -5.84
N THR A 38 7.48 -13.99 -6.58
CA THR A 38 8.10 -12.71 -6.91
C THR A 38 7.05 -11.61 -6.83
N GLY A 39 7.46 -10.40 -6.53
CA GLY A 39 6.55 -9.29 -6.44
C GLY A 39 7.26 -7.96 -6.60
N THR A 40 6.57 -7.04 -7.24
CA THR A 40 7.00 -5.65 -7.37
C THR A 40 5.88 -4.71 -6.95
N VAL A 41 6.25 -3.62 -6.30
CA VAL A 41 5.33 -2.55 -5.94
C VAL A 41 5.97 -1.23 -6.33
N THR A 42 5.22 -0.38 -7.00
CA THR A 42 5.62 0.99 -7.30
C THR A 42 4.64 1.94 -6.63
N ILE A 43 5.14 2.88 -5.87
CA ILE A 43 4.35 3.89 -5.17
C ILE A 43 4.77 5.27 -5.67
N ASP A 44 3.81 6.08 -6.04
CA ASP A 44 4.00 7.47 -6.43
C ASP A 44 2.96 8.33 -5.71
N GLU A 45 3.41 9.13 -4.76
CA GLU A 45 2.59 10.08 -4.03
C GLU A 45 2.98 11.48 -4.47
N ARG A 46 2.01 12.28 -4.90
CA ARG A 46 2.18 13.67 -5.31
C ARG A 46 0.98 14.49 -4.89
N GLN A 47 1.20 15.49 -4.05
CA GLN A 47 0.17 16.47 -3.69
C GLN A 47 -1.15 15.85 -3.23
N GLY A 48 -1.08 14.83 -2.40
CA GLY A 48 -2.27 14.15 -1.88
C GLY A 48 -2.85 13.06 -2.80
N ASN A 49 -2.31 12.89 -4.01
CA ASN A 49 -2.67 11.79 -4.89
C ASN A 49 -1.65 10.67 -4.71
N VAL A 50 -2.13 9.46 -4.54
CA VAL A 50 -1.28 8.29 -4.44
C VAL A 50 -1.63 7.29 -5.53
N THR A 51 -0.61 6.79 -6.20
CA THR A 51 -0.73 5.71 -7.16
C THR A 51 0.07 4.52 -6.65
N VAL A 52 -0.56 3.37 -6.55
CA VAL A 52 0.08 2.11 -6.18
C VAL A 52 -0.13 1.13 -7.32
N SER A 53 0.97 0.63 -7.85
CA SER A 53 0.97 -0.41 -8.88
C SER A 53 1.71 -1.62 -8.32
N ARG A 54 1.12 -2.80 -8.42
CA ARG A 54 1.77 -4.01 -7.96
C ARG A 54 1.54 -5.17 -8.91
N SER A 55 2.55 -6.03 -8.99
CA SER A 55 2.48 -7.27 -9.74
C SER A 55 3.05 -8.39 -8.88
N PHE A 56 2.24 -9.40 -8.59
CA PHE A 56 2.63 -10.55 -7.80
C PHE A 56 2.54 -11.81 -8.64
N GLN A 57 3.59 -12.63 -8.60
CA GLN A 57 3.61 -13.93 -9.24
C GLN A 57 3.48 -15.02 -8.18
N TYR A 58 2.47 -15.86 -8.37
CA TYR A 58 2.24 -17.08 -7.63
C TYR A 58 2.59 -18.27 -8.52
N GLU A 59 2.66 -19.45 -7.96
CA GLU A 59 2.77 -20.65 -8.78
C GLU A 59 1.56 -20.76 -9.72
N GLY A 60 1.82 -20.70 -11.03
CA GLY A 60 0.81 -20.82 -12.06
C GLY A 60 -0.11 -19.61 -12.30
N ALA A 61 0.14 -18.48 -11.65
CA ALA A 61 -0.69 -17.29 -11.82
C ALA A 61 0.06 -15.98 -11.59
N THR A 62 -0.35 -14.93 -12.28
CA THR A 62 0.14 -13.56 -12.07
C THR A 62 -1.05 -12.66 -11.75
N GLU A 63 -0.94 -11.87 -10.68
CA GLU A 63 -1.94 -10.88 -10.31
C GLU A 63 -1.33 -9.49 -10.39
N THR A 64 -1.99 -8.60 -11.13
CA THR A 64 -1.59 -7.20 -11.29
C THR A 64 -2.68 -6.29 -10.76
N TYR A 65 -2.28 -5.35 -9.91
CA TYR A 65 -3.18 -4.37 -9.30
C TYR A 65 -2.66 -2.96 -9.58
N PHE A 66 -3.58 -2.07 -9.88
CA PHE A 66 -3.29 -0.66 -10.04
C PHE A 66 -4.32 0.15 -9.26
N TYR A 67 -3.85 0.99 -8.37
CA TYR A 67 -4.68 1.91 -7.60
C TYR A 67 -4.21 3.34 -7.87
N SER A 68 -5.15 4.22 -8.16
CA SER A 68 -4.87 5.65 -8.27
C SER A 68 -5.96 6.40 -7.49
N ASP A 69 -5.60 6.86 -6.32
CA ASP A 69 -6.56 7.40 -5.37
C ASP A 69 -6.10 8.74 -4.82
N ILE A 70 -7.08 9.56 -4.45
CA ILE A 70 -6.83 10.74 -3.63
C ILE A 70 -6.89 10.30 -2.18
N THR A 71 -5.80 10.50 -1.45
CA THR A 71 -5.76 10.15 -0.03
C THR A 71 -6.77 10.99 0.77
N ASP A 72 -7.33 10.37 1.81
CA ASP A 72 -8.39 10.95 2.64
C ASP A 72 -9.73 11.19 1.93
N SER A 73 -9.85 10.71 0.70
CA SER A 73 -11.12 10.69 -0.02
C SER A 73 -12.00 9.55 0.48
N GLN A 74 -13.34 9.74 0.45
CA GLN A 74 -14.28 8.76 0.98
C GLN A 74 -14.70 7.69 -0.03
N ASN A 75 -14.52 7.94 -1.31
CA ASN A 75 -15.02 7.03 -2.36
C ASN A 75 -14.01 6.94 -3.50
N ASN A 76 -13.09 6.04 -3.34
CA ASN A 76 -12.13 5.73 -4.39
C ASN A 76 -12.55 4.45 -5.11
N ALA A 77 -12.56 4.49 -6.43
CA ALA A 77 -12.83 3.32 -7.26
C ALA A 77 -11.55 2.93 -8.00
N THR A 78 -11.26 1.66 -8.00
CA THR A 78 -10.11 1.10 -8.68
C THR A 78 -10.57 0.04 -9.67
N ILE A 79 -10.08 0.11 -10.89
CA ILE A 79 -10.28 -0.94 -11.89
C ILE A 79 -9.12 -1.91 -11.78
N HIS A 80 -9.42 -3.17 -11.63
CA HIS A 80 -8.42 -4.21 -11.46
C HIS A 80 -8.79 -5.45 -12.25
N SER A 81 -7.95 -5.83 -13.23
CA SER A 81 -8.09 -7.09 -14.00
C SER A 81 -9.52 -7.41 -14.45
N GLY A 82 -10.29 -6.40 -14.83
CA GLY A 82 -11.68 -6.54 -15.24
C GLY A 82 -12.67 -6.84 -14.12
N LYS A 83 -12.25 -6.79 -12.85
CA LYS A 83 -13.12 -6.94 -11.68
C LYS A 83 -13.35 -5.58 -11.03
N ASP A 84 -14.58 -5.31 -10.65
CA ASP A 84 -14.90 -4.11 -9.89
C ASP A 84 -14.41 -4.26 -8.45
N LEU A 85 -13.42 -3.48 -8.11
CA LEU A 85 -12.94 -3.31 -6.75
C LEU A 85 -13.23 -1.90 -6.28
N LYS A 86 -13.57 -1.76 -5.02
CA LYS A 86 -13.64 -0.45 -4.36
C LYS A 86 -12.49 -0.37 -3.38
N SER A 87 -11.71 0.69 -3.47
CA SER A 87 -10.63 0.94 -2.53
C SER A 87 -10.75 2.31 -1.90
N LYS A 88 -10.23 2.42 -0.70
CA LYS A 88 -10.01 3.69 0.00
C LYS A 88 -8.56 3.72 0.41
N THR A 89 -7.94 4.86 0.21
CA THR A 89 -6.54 5.06 0.54
C THR A 89 -6.42 6.25 1.48
N ARG A 90 -5.74 6.08 2.58
CA ARG A 90 -5.49 7.16 3.52
C ARG A 90 -4.13 7.00 4.19
N TRP A 91 -3.62 8.12 4.67
CA TRP A 91 -2.46 8.14 5.55
C TRP A 91 -2.90 8.15 7.01
N ASP A 92 -2.34 7.22 7.78
CA ASP A 92 -2.41 7.23 9.24
C ASP A 92 -0.97 7.45 9.75
N HIS A 93 -0.65 8.71 10.07
CA HIS A 93 0.72 9.14 10.31
C HIS A 93 1.61 8.81 9.10
N ASN A 94 2.58 7.90 9.26
CA ASN A 94 3.48 7.48 8.18
C ASN A 94 3.08 6.14 7.55
N VAL A 95 1.91 5.64 7.87
CA VAL A 95 1.37 4.39 7.32
C VAL A 95 0.40 4.71 6.19
N LEU A 96 0.65 4.15 5.02
CA LEU A 96 -0.30 4.20 3.92
C LEU A 96 -1.25 3.01 4.05
N ARG A 97 -2.51 3.28 4.33
CA ARG A 97 -3.53 2.24 4.45
C ARG A 97 -4.38 2.19 3.20
N VAL A 98 -4.43 1.02 2.59
CA VAL A 98 -5.31 0.72 1.46
C VAL A 98 -6.34 -0.32 1.91
N THR A 99 -7.61 0.07 1.85
CA THR A 99 -8.72 -0.82 2.18
C THR A 99 -9.46 -1.15 0.88
N THR A 100 -9.48 -2.42 0.53
CA THR A 100 -10.10 -2.91 -0.70
C THR A 100 -11.29 -3.78 -0.37
N THR A 101 -12.43 -3.53 -1.00
CA THR A 101 -13.64 -4.32 -0.85
C THR A 101 -14.02 -4.93 -2.19
N GLN A 102 -14.21 -6.24 -2.20
CA GLN A 102 -14.66 -7.02 -3.35
C GLN A 102 -15.66 -8.06 -2.89
N SER A 103 -16.85 -8.10 -3.48
CA SER A 103 -17.89 -9.09 -3.17
C SER A 103 -18.19 -9.19 -1.66
N GLY A 104 -18.22 -8.06 -0.96
CA GLY A 104 -18.47 -7.99 0.48
C GLY A 104 -17.29 -8.35 1.38
N ALA A 105 -16.18 -8.81 0.83
CA ALA A 105 -14.95 -9.07 1.59
C ALA A 105 -14.02 -7.86 1.56
N THR A 106 -13.49 -7.51 2.73
CA THR A 106 -12.61 -6.34 2.89
C THR A 106 -11.20 -6.81 3.25
N THR A 107 -10.21 -6.33 2.48
CA THR A 107 -8.79 -6.53 2.75
C THR A 107 -8.17 -5.20 3.14
N VAL A 108 -7.39 -5.18 4.21
CA VAL A 108 -6.65 -3.99 4.67
C VAL A 108 -5.17 -4.23 4.47
N GLU A 109 -4.52 -3.31 3.76
CA GLU A 109 -3.08 -3.35 3.53
C GLU A 109 -2.45 -2.10 4.13
N ASP A 110 -1.47 -2.27 5.00
CA ASP A 110 -0.72 -1.19 5.62
C ASP A 110 0.72 -1.23 5.13
N TYR A 111 1.14 -0.14 4.47
CA TYR A 111 2.48 0.05 3.93
C TYR A 111 3.27 0.94 4.88
N THR A 112 4.40 0.44 5.36
CA THR A 112 5.23 1.13 6.38
C THR A 112 6.70 1.05 5.99
N LEU A 113 7.40 2.16 6.10
CA LEU A 113 8.86 2.17 5.96
C LEU A 113 9.49 1.72 7.29
N ALA A 114 10.26 0.64 7.25
CA ALA A 114 10.99 0.15 8.41
C ALA A 114 12.30 0.93 8.63
N PRO A 115 12.86 0.93 9.86
CA PRO A 115 14.09 1.64 10.15
C PRO A 115 15.29 1.22 9.31
N ASP A 116 15.32 -0.02 8.83
CA ASP A 116 16.39 -0.54 7.98
C ASP A 116 16.26 -0.16 6.50
N GLY A 117 15.23 0.62 6.15
CA GLY A 117 14.97 1.06 4.78
C GLY A 117 14.13 0.10 3.94
N THR A 118 13.72 -1.04 4.49
CA THR A 118 12.76 -1.92 3.82
C THR A 118 11.34 -1.39 3.97
N MET A 119 10.46 -1.81 3.08
CA MET A 119 9.02 -1.53 3.20
C MET A 119 8.33 -2.80 3.69
N MET A 120 7.55 -2.68 4.76
CA MET A 120 6.73 -3.75 5.26
C MET A 120 5.27 -3.51 4.86
N VAL A 121 4.61 -4.56 4.37
CA VAL A 121 3.19 -4.52 4.05
C VAL A 121 2.47 -5.58 4.86
N SER A 122 1.61 -5.14 5.75
CA SER A 122 0.70 -6.01 6.49
C SER A 122 -0.58 -6.18 5.70
N VAL A 123 -0.97 -7.43 5.44
CA VAL A 123 -2.20 -7.76 4.71
C VAL A 123 -3.14 -8.51 5.64
N VAL A 124 -4.29 -7.90 5.92
CA VAL A 124 -5.31 -8.47 6.80
C VAL A 124 -6.57 -8.75 5.98
N ARG A 125 -6.97 -10.02 5.93
CA ARG A 125 -8.19 -10.48 5.28
C ARG A 125 -9.10 -11.17 6.29
N PRO A 126 -10.44 -11.16 6.07
CA PRO A 126 -11.38 -11.85 6.97
C PRO A 126 -11.01 -13.32 7.10
N GLU A 127 -11.08 -13.85 8.33
CA GLU A 127 -10.88 -15.26 8.66
C GLU A 127 -9.49 -15.83 8.31
N HIS A 128 -8.52 -14.98 8.03
CA HIS A 128 -7.14 -15.37 7.77
C HIS A 128 -6.19 -14.71 8.75
N LYS A 129 -5.07 -15.37 9.03
CA LYS A 129 -3.98 -14.74 9.78
C LYS A 129 -3.35 -13.62 8.96
N PRO A 130 -2.88 -12.54 9.59
CA PRO A 130 -2.18 -11.48 8.89
C PRO A 130 -0.94 -12.02 8.17
N ILE A 131 -0.73 -11.55 6.95
CA ILE A 131 0.47 -11.77 6.16
C ILE A 131 1.37 -10.54 6.32
N THR A 132 2.68 -10.75 6.43
CA THR A 132 3.65 -9.67 6.39
C THR A 132 4.57 -9.85 5.20
N LEU A 133 4.53 -8.90 4.27
CA LEU A 133 5.40 -8.87 3.10
C LEU A 133 6.52 -7.87 3.35
N VAL A 134 7.74 -8.22 2.98
CA VAL A 134 8.91 -7.36 3.10
C VAL A 134 9.47 -7.08 1.71
N PHE A 135 9.65 -5.81 1.42
CA PHE A 135 10.17 -5.32 0.15
C PHE A 135 11.46 -4.55 0.35
N GLN A 136 12.36 -4.68 -0.59
CA GLN A 136 13.57 -3.84 -0.65
C GLN A 136 13.44 -2.86 -1.82
N ARG A 137 14.05 -1.69 -1.66
CA ARG A 137 14.07 -0.66 -2.71
C ARG A 137 14.92 -1.15 -3.89
N GLN A 138 14.39 -0.95 -5.07
CA GLN A 138 15.12 -1.23 -6.30
C GLN A 138 16.24 -0.22 -6.55
#